data_38162cd0286eb6d0a81a3c4369a1b470
#
_entry.id   38162cd0286eb6d0a81a3c4369a1b470
#
_cell.length_a   1.000
_cell.length_b   1.000
_cell.length_c   1.000
_cell.angle_alpha   90.00
_cell.angle_beta   90.00
_cell.angle_gamma   90.00
#
_symmetry.space_group_name_H-M   'P 1'
#
loop_
_entity.id
_entity.type
_entity.pdbx_description
1 polymer ?
#
loop_
_entity_poly.entity_id
_entity_poly.type
_entity_poly.pdbx_seq_one_letter_code
_entity_poly.pdbx_strand_id
1 'polypeptide(L)'
;MSSKLEDARKIINEVDSQMAALFVKRMRAAELVYEHKKEFGLPILDQNREDAVIAKNSAHIEDEVLKGYYTDYPKHLMSVSRAYQHRMQNGL
;
A
#
# COMPACT_ATOMS: atom_id res chain seq x y z
N MET A 1 -32.85 15.89 -5.10
CA MET A 1 -31.75 15.58 -6.04
C MET A 1 -30.42 15.71 -5.35
N SER A 2 -29.52 14.77 -5.53
CA SER A 2 -28.17 14.89 -4.99
C SER A 2 -27.33 15.84 -5.85
N SER A 3 -26.46 16.58 -5.20
CA SER A 3 -25.46 17.39 -5.89
C SER A 3 -24.29 16.52 -6.34
N LYS A 4 -23.46 17.06 -7.25
CA LYS A 4 -22.21 16.40 -7.65
C LYS A 4 -21.30 16.17 -6.45
N LEU A 5 -21.27 17.10 -5.48
CA LEU A 5 -20.48 16.98 -4.28
C LEU A 5 -20.98 15.83 -3.38
N GLU A 6 -22.28 15.70 -3.20
CA GLU A 6 -22.85 14.61 -2.42
C GLU A 6 -22.58 13.26 -3.07
N ASP A 7 -22.72 13.18 -4.40
CA ASP A 7 -22.45 11.97 -5.17
C ASP A 7 -20.96 11.58 -5.04
N ALA A 8 -20.06 12.55 -5.16
CA ALA A 8 -18.62 12.32 -5.03
C ALA A 8 -18.25 11.81 -3.63
N ARG A 9 -18.81 12.44 -2.58
CA ARG A 9 -18.54 12.04 -1.19
C ARG A 9 -19.04 10.63 -0.89
N LYS A 10 -20.16 10.24 -1.47
CA LYS A 10 -20.68 8.88 -1.32
C LYS A 10 -19.73 7.85 -1.91
N ILE A 11 -19.23 8.12 -3.11
CA ILE A 11 -18.24 7.24 -3.75
C ILE A 11 -16.94 7.20 -2.93
N ILE A 12 -16.45 8.35 -2.48
CA ILE A 12 -15.23 8.44 -1.68
C ILE A 12 -15.37 7.64 -0.37
N ASN A 13 -16.51 7.75 0.30
CA ASN A 13 -16.75 7.00 1.53
C ASN A 13 -16.71 5.48 1.29
N GLU A 14 -17.28 5.01 0.19
CA GLU A 14 -17.22 3.60 -0.18
C GLU A 14 -15.78 3.15 -0.45
N VAL A 15 -15.05 3.94 -1.23
CA VAL A 15 -13.65 3.66 -1.57
C VAL A 15 -12.79 3.65 -0.30
N ASP A 16 -12.93 4.64 0.55
CA ASP A 16 -12.14 4.75 1.79
C ASP A 16 -12.38 3.56 2.72
N SER A 17 -13.62 3.12 2.82
CA SER A 17 -13.98 1.95 3.62
C SER A 17 -13.30 0.68 3.09
N GLN A 18 -13.31 0.49 1.77
CA GLN A 18 -12.64 -0.64 1.12
C GLN A 18 -11.12 -0.55 1.29
N MET A 19 -10.55 0.64 1.13
CA MET A 19 -9.12 0.86 1.30
C MET A 19 -8.66 0.56 2.72
N ALA A 20 -9.43 0.93 3.74
CA ALA A 20 -9.11 0.63 5.13
C ALA A 20 -9.04 -0.88 5.36
N ALA A 21 -10.01 -1.63 4.85
CA ALA A 21 -10.03 -3.09 4.95
C ALA A 21 -8.85 -3.73 4.21
N LEU A 22 -8.56 -3.26 3.01
CA LEU A 22 -7.43 -3.75 2.20
C LEU A 22 -6.09 -3.39 2.83
N PHE A 23 -5.99 -2.22 3.46
CA PHE A 23 -4.80 -1.83 4.22
C PHE A 23 -4.50 -2.84 5.34
N VAL A 24 -5.49 -3.19 6.14
CA VAL A 24 -5.31 -4.17 7.22
C VAL A 24 -4.88 -5.51 6.65
N LYS A 25 -5.53 -5.98 5.58
CA LYS A 25 -5.17 -7.23 4.90
C LYS A 25 -3.71 -7.22 4.43
N ARG A 26 -3.29 -6.10 3.83
CA ARG A 26 -1.91 -5.95 3.36
C ARG A 26 -0.91 -5.93 4.51
N MET A 27 -1.26 -5.29 5.61
CA MET A 27 -0.39 -5.26 6.80
C MET A 27 -0.26 -6.64 7.45
N ARG A 28 -1.33 -7.46 7.43
CA ARG A 28 -1.24 -8.86 7.87
C ARG A 28 -0.31 -9.67 6.98
N ALA A 29 -0.35 -9.43 5.67
CA ALA A 29 0.62 -10.04 4.74
C ALA A 29 2.05 -9.59 5.03
N ALA A 30 2.24 -8.32 5.40
CA ALA A 30 3.56 -7.80 5.78
C ALA A 30 4.13 -8.51 7.02
N GLU A 31 3.29 -8.93 7.95
CA GLU A 31 3.73 -9.75 9.10
C GLU A 31 4.36 -11.07 8.63
N LEU A 32 3.74 -11.73 7.66
CA LEU A 32 4.28 -12.98 7.08
C LEU A 32 5.60 -12.73 6.34
N VAL A 33 5.69 -11.63 5.62
CA VAL A 33 6.93 -11.23 4.94
C VAL A 33 8.04 -11.01 5.97
N TYR A 34 7.73 -10.33 7.06
CA TYR A 34 8.70 -10.11 8.14
C TYR A 34 9.17 -11.42 8.76
N GLU A 35 8.26 -12.35 9.05
CA GLU A 35 8.61 -13.67 9.60
C GLU A 35 9.60 -14.40 8.70
N HIS A 36 9.39 -14.39 7.38
CA HIS A 36 10.29 -14.98 6.41
C HIS A 36 11.66 -14.30 6.43
N LYS A 37 11.68 -12.97 6.41
CA LYS A 37 12.92 -12.20 6.42
C LYS A 37 13.72 -12.44 7.71
N LYS A 38 13.05 -12.53 8.83
CA LYS A 38 13.68 -12.85 10.12
C LYS A 38 14.32 -14.23 10.10
N GLU A 39 13.59 -15.22 9.60
CA GLU A 39 14.06 -16.60 9.51
C GLU A 39 15.33 -16.74 8.67
N PHE A 40 15.39 -16.04 7.55
CA PHE A 40 16.49 -16.13 6.59
C PHE A 40 17.52 -15.01 6.70
N GLY A 41 17.40 -14.15 7.71
CA GLY A 41 18.36 -13.04 7.92
C GLY A 41 18.35 -12.00 6.82
N LEU A 42 17.20 -11.76 6.18
CA LEU A 42 17.07 -10.82 5.09
C LEU A 42 16.73 -9.41 5.60
N PRO A 43 17.19 -8.36 4.91
CA PRO A 43 16.85 -6.99 5.30
C PRO A 43 15.36 -6.69 5.04
N ILE A 44 14.79 -5.80 5.85
CA ILE A 44 13.39 -5.37 5.70
C ILE A 44 13.19 -4.66 4.35
N LEU A 45 14.09 -3.75 3.99
CA LEU A 45 14.03 -3.08 2.70
C LEU A 45 14.47 -4.02 1.58
N ASP A 46 13.62 -4.17 0.58
CA ASP A 46 13.92 -4.81 -0.70
C ASP A 46 13.56 -3.83 -1.81
N GLN A 47 14.51 -3.01 -2.21
CA GLN A 47 14.27 -1.94 -3.19
C GLN A 47 13.86 -2.49 -4.55
N ASN A 48 14.45 -3.60 -4.99
CA ASN A 48 14.11 -4.21 -6.28
C ASN A 48 12.65 -4.68 -6.29
N ARG A 49 12.20 -5.28 -5.18
CA ARG A 49 10.81 -5.72 -5.05
C ARG A 49 9.84 -4.54 -5.02
N GLU A 50 10.19 -3.48 -4.28
CA GLU A 50 9.36 -2.28 -4.20
C GLU A 50 9.21 -1.61 -5.56
N ASP A 51 10.30 -1.48 -6.31
CA ASP A 51 10.28 -0.90 -7.65
C ASP A 51 9.44 -1.76 -8.61
N ALA A 52 9.56 -3.08 -8.53
CA ALA A 52 8.78 -4.00 -9.35
C ALA A 52 7.28 -3.91 -9.05
N VAL A 53 6.90 -3.78 -7.77
CA VAL A 53 5.50 -3.64 -7.36
C VAL A 53 4.91 -2.33 -7.87
N ILE A 54 5.65 -1.23 -7.76
CA ILE A 54 5.21 0.08 -8.28
C ILE A 54 4.98 0.01 -9.78
N ALA A 55 5.93 -0.54 -10.53
CA ALA A 55 5.83 -0.68 -11.98
C ALA A 55 4.63 -1.54 -12.39
N LYS A 56 4.46 -2.68 -11.74
CA LYS A 56 3.36 -3.61 -12.03
C LYS A 56 2.00 -2.98 -11.77
N ASN A 57 1.83 -2.34 -10.62
CA ASN A 57 0.54 -1.77 -10.24
C ASN A 57 0.22 -0.49 -11.01
N SER A 58 1.23 0.33 -11.32
CA SER A 58 1.05 1.51 -12.16
C SER A 58 0.56 1.15 -13.56
N ALA A 59 0.95 -0.01 -14.08
CA ALA A 59 0.52 -0.48 -15.39
C ALA A 59 -0.99 -0.75 -15.47
N HIS A 60 -1.67 -0.93 -14.34
CA HIS A 60 -3.13 -1.09 -14.31
C HIS A 60 -3.89 0.22 -14.52
N ILE A 61 -3.22 1.36 -14.49
CA ILE A 61 -3.85 2.67 -14.64
C ILE A 61 -3.71 3.12 -16.10
N GLU A 62 -4.83 3.22 -16.79
CA GLU A 62 -4.85 3.60 -18.22
C GLU A 62 -4.66 5.09 -18.42
N ASP A 63 -5.24 5.93 -17.55
CA ASP A 63 -5.12 7.38 -17.62
C ASP A 63 -3.69 7.80 -17.26
N GLU A 64 -2.96 8.35 -18.23
CA GLU A 64 -1.55 8.72 -18.05
C GLU A 64 -1.33 9.81 -17.00
N VAL A 65 -2.28 10.74 -16.86
CA VAL A 65 -2.20 11.80 -15.83
C VAL A 65 -2.35 11.18 -14.45
N LEU A 66 -3.35 10.34 -14.26
CA LEU A 66 -3.59 9.67 -12.98
C LEU A 66 -2.47 8.69 -12.64
N LYS A 67 -1.91 8.01 -13.64
CA LYS A 67 -0.75 7.13 -13.45
C LYS A 67 0.43 7.89 -12.83
N GLY A 68 0.69 9.11 -13.29
CA GLY A 68 1.75 9.96 -12.75
C GLY A 68 1.54 10.29 -11.27
N TYR A 69 0.30 10.57 -10.88
CA TYR A 69 -0.03 10.82 -9.46
C TYR A 69 0.01 9.53 -8.62
N TYR A 70 -0.33 8.40 -9.22
CA TYR A 70 -0.38 7.13 -8.50
C TYR A 70 0.98 6.69 -7.97
N THR A 71 2.08 7.01 -8.64
CA THR A 71 3.41 6.50 -8.26
C THR A 71 3.83 6.86 -6.85
N ASP A 72 3.39 7.98 -6.29
CA ASP A 72 3.70 8.38 -4.92
C ASP A 72 2.92 7.58 -3.88
N TYR A 73 1.74 7.13 -4.25
CA TYR A 73 0.83 6.41 -3.37
C TYR A 73 1.43 5.09 -2.86
N PRO A 74 1.87 4.16 -3.72
CA PRO A 74 2.47 2.91 -3.26
C PRO A 74 3.80 3.12 -2.54
N LYS A 75 4.57 4.15 -2.86
CA LYS A 75 5.81 4.46 -2.15
C LYS A 75 5.55 4.75 -0.68
N HIS A 76 4.53 5.56 -0.39
CA HIS A 76 4.15 5.85 0.99
C HIS A 76 3.61 4.61 1.70
N LEU A 77 2.76 3.84 1.05
CA LEU A 77 2.22 2.60 1.59
C LEU A 77 3.34 1.62 1.96
N MET A 78 4.36 1.49 1.12
CA MET A 78 5.51 0.64 1.39
C MET A 78 6.35 1.15 2.56
N SER A 79 6.49 2.47 2.71
CA SER A 79 7.20 3.05 3.86
C SER A 79 6.47 2.75 5.18
N VAL A 80 5.15 2.78 5.17
CA VAL A 80 4.32 2.40 6.33
C VAL A 80 4.51 0.92 6.65
N SER A 81 4.53 0.07 5.63
CA SER A 81 4.77 -1.37 5.79
C SER A 81 6.15 -1.65 6.40
N ARG A 82 7.19 -0.97 5.94
CA ARG A 82 8.54 -1.10 6.51
C ARG A 82 8.58 -0.64 7.96
N ALA A 83 7.94 0.48 8.27
CA ALA A 83 7.85 0.98 9.65
C ALA A 83 7.23 -0.06 10.58
N TYR A 84 6.16 -0.72 10.13
CA TYR A 84 5.50 -1.77 10.89
C TYR A 84 6.42 -2.97 11.09
N GLN A 85 7.14 -3.40 10.06
CA GLN A 85 8.10 -4.50 10.14
C GLN A 85 9.25 -4.17 11.12
N HIS A 86 9.76 -2.93 11.10
CA HIS A 86 10.76 -2.49 12.05
C HIS A 86 10.25 -2.51 13.48
N ARG A 87 8.98 -2.15 13.69
CA ARG A 87 8.34 -2.26 15.00
C ARG A 87 8.35 -3.70 15.49
N MET A 88 7.97 -4.66 14.66
CA MET A 88 8.00 -6.09 15.00
C MET A 88 9.42 -6.56 15.31
N GLN A 89 10.41 -6.11 14.52
CA GLN A 89 11.82 -6.41 14.74
C GLN A 89 12.31 -5.94 16.11
N ASN A 90 11.81 -4.81 16.56
CA ASN A 90 12.17 -4.23 17.87
C ASN A 90 11.35 -4.83 19.03
N GLY A 91 10.46 -5.76 18.77
CA GLY A 91 9.65 -6.41 19.78
C GLY A 91 8.51 -5.56 20.35
N LEU A 92 8.08 -4.55 19.58
CA LEU A 92 7.03 -3.63 20.04
C LEU A 92 5.64 -3.96 19.50
#